data_778ea9fa16408ba5f853fd3d9c0a4cbf
#
_entry.id   778ea9fa16408ba5f853fd3d9c0a4cbf
#
_cell.length_a   1.000
_cell.length_b   1.000
_cell.length_c   1.000
_cell.angle_alpha   90.00
_cell.angle_beta   90.00
_cell.angle_gamma   90.00
#
_symmetry.space_group_name_H-M   'P 1'
#
loop_
_entity.id
_entity.type
_entity.pdbx_description
1 polymer ?
#
loop_
_entity_poly.entity_id
_entity_poly.type
_entity_poly.pdbx_seq_one_letter_code
_entity_poly.pdbx_strand_id
1 'polypeptide(L)'
;MATLVKEIKLIKSEVESNNNKWWTGMLFDDGTVKATWGRVGYAGDEGEWPGGQAYLDKKVREKLKKGYTEVKTVGNAVAAKGSGDVVKNRDLHEIAKTQLIKSSNPTLEKLIKRFVEANVHKITANTQITYNSSTGLFATPLGVVTMEGLTEARNLLAELAPIVRKASFGSEADKLLSKYLRLIP
;
A
#
# COMPACT_ATOMS: atom_id res chain seq x y z
N MET A 1 22.05 17.14 -8.20
CA MET A 1 20.66 16.60 -8.24
C MET A 1 20.08 16.79 -6.85
N ALA A 2 18.88 17.33 -6.74
CA ALA A 2 18.21 17.50 -5.45
C ALA A 2 17.90 16.13 -4.84
N THR A 3 18.11 15.95 -3.54
CA THR A 3 17.92 14.70 -2.82
C THR A 3 16.57 14.72 -2.09
N LEU A 4 15.83 13.62 -2.17
CA LEU A 4 14.56 13.48 -1.46
C LEU A 4 14.80 13.43 0.05
N VAL A 5 14.23 14.38 0.79
CA VAL A 5 14.35 14.50 2.26
C VAL A 5 13.15 13.87 2.97
N LYS A 6 11.93 14.08 2.42
CA LYS A 6 10.70 13.62 3.05
C LYS A 6 9.65 13.29 2.00
N GLU A 7 8.93 12.20 2.21
CA GLU A 7 7.77 11.80 1.42
C GLU A 7 6.57 11.56 2.35
N ILE A 8 5.40 12.06 1.96
CA ILE A 8 4.14 11.84 2.67
C ILE A 8 3.10 11.38 1.65
N LYS A 9 2.46 10.26 1.94
CA LYS A 9 1.41 9.68 1.10
C LYS A 9 0.08 9.74 1.82
N LEU A 10 -0.92 10.27 1.15
CA LEU A 10 -2.26 10.44 1.68
C LEU A 10 -3.27 9.78 0.74
N ILE A 11 -4.29 9.15 1.31
CA ILE A 11 -5.40 8.57 0.57
C ILE A 11 -6.73 9.10 1.10
N LYS A 12 -7.69 9.27 0.19
CA LYS A 12 -9.09 9.50 0.51
C LYS A 12 -9.92 8.43 -0.17
N SER A 13 -10.58 7.58 0.63
CA SER A 13 -11.51 6.57 0.13
C SER A 13 -12.87 6.77 0.82
N GLU A 14 -13.91 7.02 0.03
CA GLU A 14 -15.29 7.19 0.46
C GLU A 14 -16.19 6.44 -0.53
N VAL A 15 -16.73 5.32 -0.11
CA VAL A 15 -17.55 4.44 -0.96
C VAL A 15 -18.82 5.14 -1.42
N GLU A 16 -19.53 5.81 -0.50
CA GLU A 16 -20.80 6.50 -0.79
C GLU A 16 -20.68 7.57 -1.91
N SER A 17 -19.56 8.29 -1.94
CA SER A 17 -19.30 9.34 -2.92
C SER A 17 -18.44 8.90 -4.10
N ASN A 18 -18.13 7.60 -4.19
CA ASN A 18 -17.22 7.01 -5.19
C ASN A 18 -15.88 7.78 -5.27
N ASN A 19 -15.38 8.25 -4.14
CA ASN A 19 -14.11 8.93 -4.02
C ASN A 19 -13.02 7.91 -3.64
N ASN A 20 -12.07 7.72 -4.54
CA ASN A 20 -10.86 6.94 -4.29
C ASN A 20 -9.67 7.68 -4.89
N LYS A 21 -9.05 8.55 -4.09
CA LYS A 21 -8.02 9.50 -4.52
C LYS A 21 -6.77 9.36 -3.68
N TRP A 22 -5.62 9.56 -4.30
CA TRP A 22 -4.34 9.60 -3.63
C TRP A 22 -3.65 10.94 -3.84
N TRP A 23 -2.73 11.27 -2.94
CA TRP A 23 -1.85 12.42 -3.00
C TRP A 23 -0.51 12.07 -2.35
N THR A 24 0.58 12.35 -3.04
CA THR A 24 1.94 12.16 -2.53
C THR A 24 2.66 13.50 -2.56
N GLY A 25 3.19 13.93 -1.44
CA GLY A 25 4.04 15.12 -1.35
C GLY A 25 5.47 14.75 -1.04
N MET A 26 6.41 15.35 -1.73
CA MET A 26 7.85 15.10 -1.64
C MET A 26 8.57 16.41 -1.39
N LEU A 27 9.46 16.43 -0.39
CA LEU A 27 10.36 17.55 -0.10
C LEU A 27 11.78 17.17 -0.49
N PHE A 28 12.45 18.05 -1.17
CA PHE A 28 13.85 17.93 -1.56
C PHE A 28 14.76 18.84 -0.72
N ASP A 29 16.07 18.53 -0.69
CA ASP A 29 17.08 19.25 0.08
C ASP A 29 17.31 20.69 -0.38
N ASP A 30 16.95 21.00 -1.62
CA ASP A 30 16.99 22.35 -2.19
C ASP A 30 15.75 23.21 -1.83
N GLY A 31 14.85 22.69 -0.99
CA GLY A 31 13.61 23.35 -0.59
C GLY A 31 12.47 23.23 -1.62
N THR A 32 12.67 22.49 -2.68
CA THR A 32 11.61 22.18 -3.66
C THR A 32 10.61 21.20 -3.07
N VAL A 33 9.31 21.47 -3.28
CA VAL A 33 8.22 20.54 -2.94
C VAL A 33 7.56 20.08 -4.23
N LYS A 34 7.60 18.78 -4.49
CA LYS A 34 6.84 18.15 -5.57
C LYS A 34 5.64 17.44 -4.99
N ALA A 35 4.54 17.43 -5.71
CA ALA A 35 3.42 16.58 -5.37
C ALA A 35 2.83 15.94 -6.61
N THR A 36 2.34 14.70 -6.42
CA THR A 36 1.58 13.96 -7.40
C THR A 36 0.23 13.58 -6.80
N TRP A 37 -0.83 13.56 -7.60
CA TRP A 37 -2.17 13.24 -7.12
C TRP A 37 -3.05 12.70 -8.23
N GLY A 38 -4.05 11.92 -7.85
CA GLY A 38 -4.96 11.35 -8.84
C GLY A 38 -6.02 10.46 -8.20
N ARG A 39 -6.74 9.75 -9.07
CA ARG A 39 -7.62 8.65 -8.67
C ARG A 39 -6.78 7.37 -8.56
N VAL A 40 -7.03 6.55 -7.53
CA VAL A 40 -6.36 5.25 -7.41
C VAL A 40 -6.65 4.42 -8.67
N GLY A 41 -5.60 3.88 -9.26
CA GLY A 41 -5.72 3.10 -10.47
C GLY A 41 -5.56 3.87 -11.79
N TYR A 42 -5.35 5.17 -11.73
CA TYR A 42 -5.18 6.02 -12.91
C TYR A 42 -3.88 6.82 -12.83
N ALA A 43 -3.38 7.24 -13.98
CA ALA A 43 -2.31 8.22 -14.06
C ALA A 43 -2.75 9.49 -13.32
N GLY A 44 -1.83 10.08 -12.56
CA GLY A 44 -2.10 11.30 -11.80
C GLY A 44 -1.53 12.53 -12.47
N ASP A 45 -1.91 13.67 -11.91
CA ASP A 45 -1.28 14.96 -12.20
C ASP A 45 -0.08 15.18 -11.27
N GLU A 46 0.80 16.11 -11.64
CA GLU A 46 1.93 16.51 -10.84
C GLU A 46 2.07 18.02 -10.76
N GLY A 47 2.79 18.48 -9.75
CA GLY A 47 3.12 19.90 -9.60
C GLY A 47 4.34 20.08 -8.71
N GLU A 48 5.00 21.23 -8.89
CA GLU A 48 6.22 21.61 -8.19
C GLU A 48 6.12 23.04 -7.67
N TRP A 49 6.56 23.25 -6.44
CA TRP A 49 6.51 24.56 -5.79
C TRP A 49 7.75 24.79 -4.92
N PRO A 50 8.23 26.02 -4.80
CA PRO A 50 9.15 26.41 -3.75
C PRO A 50 8.42 26.53 -2.41
N GLY A 51 9.15 26.51 -1.30
CA GLY A 51 8.58 26.80 0.03
C GLY A 51 8.89 25.77 1.10
N GLY A 52 9.67 24.77 0.78
CA GLY A 52 10.26 23.84 1.75
C GLY A 52 9.25 23.11 2.63
N GLN A 53 9.70 22.75 3.82
CA GLN A 53 8.90 22.01 4.81
C GLN A 53 7.59 22.73 5.17
N ALA A 54 7.62 24.05 5.31
CA ALA A 54 6.42 24.82 5.70
C ALA A 54 5.29 24.72 4.65
N TYR A 55 5.65 24.73 3.37
CA TYR A 55 4.68 24.55 2.29
C TYR A 55 4.13 23.12 2.25
N LEU A 56 5.00 22.12 2.38
CA LEU A 56 4.58 20.72 2.44
C LEU A 56 3.60 20.50 3.60
N ASP A 57 3.92 20.97 4.81
CA ASP A 57 3.08 20.81 6.00
C ASP A 57 1.73 21.54 5.85
N LYS A 58 1.72 22.70 5.19
CA LYS A 58 0.48 23.41 4.86
C LYS A 58 -0.40 22.56 3.94
N LYS A 59 0.18 21.99 2.87
CA LYS A 59 -0.57 21.13 1.92
C LYS A 59 -1.09 19.85 2.57
N VAL A 60 -0.30 19.21 3.40
CA VAL A 60 -0.73 18.03 4.17
C VAL A 60 -1.93 18.38 5.05
N ARG A 61 -1.86 19.47 5.82
CA ARG A 61 -3.00 19.93 6.65
C ARG A 61 -4.26 20.23 5.84
N GLU A 62 -4.12 20.84 4.66
CA GLU A 62 -5.25 21.09 3.75
C GLU A 62 -5.89 19.78 3.28
N LYS A 63 -5.08 18.76 2.96
CA LYS A 63 -5.57 17.44 2.54
C LYS A 63 -6.24 16.69 3.69
N LEU A 64 -5.64 16.67 4.87
CA LEU A 64 -6.24 16.05 6.07
C LEU A 64 -7.61 16.66 6.40
N LYS A 65 -7.76 18.00 6.31
CA LYS A 65 -9.06 18.68 6.46
C LYS A 65 -10.10 18.27 5.40
N LYS A 66 -9.65 17.83 4.21
CA LYS A 66 -10.53 17.32 3.14
C LYS A 66 -10.83 15.81 3.27
N GLY A 67 -10.50 15.20 4.40
CA GLY A 67 -10.79 13.79 4.68
C GLY A 67 -9.76 12.80 4.13
N TYR A 68 -8.58 13.27 3.71
CA TYR A 68 -7.47 12.37 3.43
C TYR A 68 -6.89 11.84 4.74
N THR A 69 -6.35 10.63 4.69
CA THR A 69 -5.63 10.00 5.81
C THR A 69 -4.24 9.59 5.35
N GLU A 70 -3.29 9.57 6.27
CA GLU A 70 -1.93 9.11 5.96
C GLU A 70 -1.93 7.60 5.72
N VAL A 71 -1.18 7.19 4.70
CA VAL A 71 -1.08 5.79 4.30
C VAL A 71 -0.04 5.09 5.17
N LYS A 72 -0.46 4.02 5.85
CA LYS A 72 0.42 3.15 6.63
C LYS A 72 1.16 2.16 5.72
N THR A 73 1.94 2.68 4.77
CA THR A 73 2.78 1.87 3.88
C THR A 73 4.23 2.31 3.99
N VAL A 74 5.15 1.41 3.75
CA VAL A 74 6.57 1.74 3.58
C VAL A 74 6.78 2.21 2.15
N GLY A 75 7.31 3.40 1.96
CA GLY A 75 7.64 3.94 0.62
C GLY A 75 8.57 3.01 -0.15
N ASN A 76 8.57 3.11 -1.47
CA ASN A 76 9.52 2.38 -2.32
C ASN A 76 10.93 2.60 -1.79
N ALA A 77 11.54 1.52 -1.32
CA ALA A 77 12.74 1.45 -0.54
C ALA A 77 13.85 2.44 -0.95
N VAL A 78 13.81 3.64 -0.42
CA VAL A 78 15.02 4.30 0.02
C VAL A 78 15.12 3.95 1.50
N ALA A 79 16.05 3.08 1.80
CA ALA A 79 16.44 2.59 3.10
C ALA A 79 15.75 3.26 4.31
N ALA A 80 14.65 2.72 4.79
CA ALA A 80 14.17 2.99 6.13
C ALA A 80 15.16 2.34 7.11
N LYS A 81 16.17 3.07 7.53
CA LYS A 81 16.86 2.84 8.78
C LYS A 81 15.84 3.17 9.89
N GLY A 82 15.31 2.15 10.51
CA GLY A 82 14.67 2.26 11.80
C GLY A 82 13.17 2.03 11.78
N SER A 83 12.79 1.00 12.48
CA SER A 83 11.51 0.69 13.09
C SER A 83 10.55 -0.17 12.29
N GLY A 84 10.40 -1.38 12.75
CA GLY A 84 9.37 -2.36 12.38
C GLY A 84 9.87 -3.36 11.34
N ASP A 85 9.83 -4.63 11.71
CA ASP A 85 10.28 -5.78 10.93
C ASP A 85 9.87 -5.73 9.45
N VAL A 86 10.69 -5.05 8.65
CA VAL A 86 10.78 -5.35 7.23
C VAL A 86 11.36 -6.75 7.16
N VAL A 87 10.52 -7.71 6.82
CA VAL A 87 10.95 -9.09 6.58
C VAL A 87 12.09 -9.03 5.55
N LYS A 88 13.32 -9.09 6.05
CA LYS A 88 14.52 -9.05 5.22
C LYS A 88 14.47 -10.23 4.25
N ASN A 89 14.49 -9.92 2.95
CA ASN A 89 14.86 -10.82 1.87
C ASN A 89 14.45 -12.29 2.08
N ARG A 90 13.16 -12.59 2.04
CA ARG A 90 12.72 -13.97 1.83
C ARG A 90 11.95 -14.00 0.52
N ASP A 91 12.57 -14.64 -0.47
CA ASP A 91 11.86 -15.06 -1.68
C ASP A 91 10.58 -15.81 -1.26
N LEU A 92 9.45 -15.47 -1.84
CA LEU A 92 8.16 -16.14 -1.58
C LEU A 92 8.26 -17.65 -1.75
N HIS A 93 9.12 -18.11 -2.65
CA HIS A 93 9.41 -19.51 -2.86
C HIS A 93 10.10 -20.15 -1.64
N GLU A 94 11.08 -19.47 -1.04
CA GLU A 94 11.74 -19.93 0.18
C GLU A 94 10.78 -19.94 1.38
N ILE A 95 9.93 -18.93 1.50
CA ILE A 95 8.88 -18.92 2.53
C ILE A 95 7.92 -20.09 2.35
N ALA A 96 7.46 -20.36 1.13
CA ALA A 96 6.58 -21.48 0.84
C ALA A 96 7.24 -22.84 1.14
N LYS A 97 8.55 -22.98 0.86
CA LYS A 97 9.31 -24.18 1.22
C LYS A 97 9.36 -24.43 2.73
N THR A 98 9.55 -23.38 3.54
CA THR A 98 9.60 -23.55 5.00
C THR A 98 8.29 -24.06 5.61
N GLN A 99 7.18 -23.94 4.89
CA GLN A 99 5.87 -24.43 5.34
C GLN A 99 5.60 -25.91 4.98
N LEU A 100 6.51 -26.54 4.26
CA LEU A 100 6.38 -27.93 3.89
C LEU A 100 6.77 -28.86 5.04
N ILE A 101 5.91 -29.84 5.35
CA ILE A 101 6.17 -30.85 6.36
C ILE A 101 7.26 -31.85 5.92
N LYS A 102 7.46 -32.02 4.61
CA LYS A 102 8.51 -32.86 4.00
C LYS A 102 9.19 -32.08 2.89
N SER A 103 10.29 -31.44 3.20
CA SER A 103 11.00 -30.49 2.32
C SER A 103 11.93 -31.10 1.28
N SER A 104 12.09 -32.42 1.23
CA SER A 104 13.14 -33.09 0.42
C SER A 104 12.65 -33.70 -0.90
N ASN A 105 11.47 -33.33 -1.40
CA ASN A 105 10.98 -33.86 -2.68
C ASN A 105 11.16 -32.82 -3.80
N PRO A 106 12.11 -33.02 -4.76
CA PRO A 106 12.38 -32.06 -5.83
C PRO A 106 11.17 -31.76 -6.75
N THR A 107 10.28 -32.75 -6.91
CA THR A 107 9.05 -32.57 -7.70
C THR A 107 8.08 -31.64 -7.00
N LEU A 108 7.96 -31.77 -5.68
CA LEU A 108 7.11 -30.90 -4.86
C LEU A 108 7.65 -29.47 -4.84
N GLU A 109 8.97 -29.29 -4.76
CA GLU A 109 9.60 -27.97 -4.84
C GLU A 109 9.33 -27.27 -6.19
N LYS A 110 9.43 -28.01 -7.30
CA LYS A 110 9.08 -27.47 -8.63
C LYS A 110 7.62 -27.06 -8.73
N LEU A 111 6.73 -27.87 -8.14
CA LEU A 111 5.29 -27.56 -8.12
C LEU A 111 5.00 -26.28 -7.33
N ILE A 112 5.60 -26.14 -6.16
CA ILE A 112 5.46 -24.94 -5.31
C ILE A 112 5.97 -23.71 -6.03
N LYS A 113 7.15 -23.80 -6.68
CA LYS A 113 7.68 -22.69 -7.47
C LYS A 113 6.67 -22.24 -8.53
N ARG A 114 6.07 -23.16 -9.26
CA ARG A 114 5.04 -22.85 -10.26
C ARG A 114 3.80 -22.20 -9.64
N PHE A 115 3.34 -22.66 -8.47
CA PHE A 115 2.21 -22.04 -7.78
C PHE A 115 2.51 -20.63 -7.31
N VAL A 116 3.70 -20.38 -6.76
CA VAL A 116 4.15 -19.04 -6.35
C VAL A 116 4.19 -18.11 -7.56
N GLU A 117 4.83 -18.54 -8.65
CA GLU A 117 4.94 -17.76 -9.90
C GLU A 117 3.55 -17.46 -10.49
N ALA A 118 2.67 -18.46 -10.55
CA ALA A 118 1.31 -18.29 -11.06
C ALA A 118 0.48 -17.33 -10.20
N ASN A 119 0.61 -17.38 -8.87
CA ASN A 119 -0.08 -16.47 -7.97
C ASN A 119 0.45 -15.04 -8.08
N VAL A 120 1.78 -14.86 -8.14
CA VAL A 120 2.39 -13.55 -8.39
C VAL A 120 1.87 -12.98 -9.70
N HIS A 121 1.92 -13.75 -10.78
CA HIS A 121 1.42 -13.33 -12.09
C HIS A 121 -0.08 -12.98 -12.04
N LYS A 122 -0.90 -13.80 -11.38
CA LYS A 122 -2.34 -13.54 -11.27
C LYS A 122 -2.64 -12.24 -10.52
N ILE A 123 -1.89 -11.95 -9.46
CA ILE A 123 -2.04 -10.71 -8.69
C ILE A 123 -1.59 -9.52 -9.55
N THR A 124 -0.40 -9.56 -10.12
CA THR A 124 0.17 -8.42 -10.88
C THR A 124 -0.53 -8.16 -12.20
N ALA A 125 -1.10 -9.18 -12.85
CA ALA A 125 -1.83 -9.03 -14.11
C ALA A 125 -3.25 -8.48 -13.93
N ASN A 126 -3.87 -8.71 -12.77
CA ASN A 126 -5.28 -8.33 -12.53
C ASN A 126 -5.42 -7.15 -11.56
N THR A 127 -4.32 -6.63 -11.02
CA THR A 127 -4.32 -5.50 -10.09
C THR A 127 -3.18 -4.55 -10.44
N GLN A 128 -3.14 -3.40 -9.79
CA GLN A 128 -2.01 -2.47 -9.90
C GLN A 128 -0.89 -2.74 -8.90
N ILE A 129 -0.93 -3.89 -8.26
CA ILE A 129 0.12 -4.34 -7.36
C ILE A 129 1.32 -4.79 -8.19
N THR A 130 2.50 -4.31 -7.83
CA THR A 130 3.77 -4.75 -8.40
C THR A 130 4.47 -5.71 -7.44
N TYR A 131 5.23 -6.65 -7.99
CA TYR A 131 6.06 -7.57 -7.22
C TYR A 131 7.54 -7.29 -7.50
N ASN A 132 8.31 -7.07 -6.44
CA ASN A 132 9.75 -6.92 -6.53
C ASN A 132 10.41 -8.26 -6.18
N SER A 133 10.94 -8.95 -7.20
CA SER A 133 11.58 -10.26 -7.04
C SER A 133 12.87 -10.24 -6.21
N SER A 134 13.57 -9.09 -6.14
CA SER A 134 14.80 -8.95 -5.35
C SER A 134 14.52 -8.83 -3.86
N THR A 135 13.37 -8.29 -3.47
CA THR A 135 12.99 -8.10 -2.06
C THR A 135 11.89 -9.05 -1.60
N GLY A 136 11.21 -9.75 -2.53
CA GLY A 136 10.06 -10.60 -2.24
C GLY A 136 8.81 -9.81 -1.79
N LEU A 137 8.76 -8.50 -2.03
CA LEU A 137 7.69 -7.65 -1.55
C LEU A 137 6.69 -7.28 -2.64
N PHE A 138 5.42 -7.22 -2.26
CA PHE A 138 4.37 -6.62 -3.06
C PHE A 138 4.22 -5.14 -2.70
N ALA A 139 4.08 -4.30 -3.70
CA ALA A 139 3.83 -2.88 -3.53
C ALA A 139 2.54 -2.48 -4.25
N THR A 140 1.70 -1.72 -3.56
CA THR A 140 0.56 -1.03 -4.15
C THR A 140 1.04 0.27 -4.81
N PRO A 141 0.21 1.00 -5.59
CA PRO A 141 0.54 2.33 -6.09
C PRO A 141 0.95 3.32 -4.99
N LEU A 142 0.53 3.07 -3.75
CA LEU A 142 0.83 3.90 -2.58
C LEU A 142 2.04 3.42 -1.77
N GLY A 143 2.59 2.26 -2.08
CA GLY A 143 3.76 1.70 -1.41
C GLY A 143 3.56 0.28 -0.87
N VAL A 144 4.52 -0.20 -0.09
CA VAL A 144 4.49 -1.55 0.51
C VAL A 144 3.54 -1.59 1.70
N VAL A 145 2.66 -2.58 1.72
CA VAL A 145 1.71 -2.78 2.84
C VAL A 145 2.46 -3.35 4.06
N THR A 146 2.27 -2.74 5.22
CA THR A 146 2.90 -3.19 6.46
C THR A 146 2.12 -4.34 7.11
N MET A 147 2.77 -5.12 7.97
CA MET A 147 2.10 -6.17 8.76
C MET A 147 1.03 -5.58 9.70
N GLU A 148 1.26 -4.38 10.23
CA GLU A 148 0.25 -3.66 11.03
C GLU A 148 -0.98 -3.34 10.19
N GLY A 149 -0.80 -2.78 8.98
CA GLY A 149 -1.88 -2.51 8.04
C GLY A 149 -2.65 -3.77 7.62
N LEU A 150 -1.96 -4.90 7.42
CA LEU A 150 -2.60 -6.19 7.13
C LEU A 150 -3.43 -6.70 8.31
N THR A 151 -2.94 -6.55 9.53
CA THR A 151 -3.67 -6.97 10.74
C THR A 151 -4.93 -6.13 10.93
N GLU A 152 -4.82 -4.80 10.78
CA GLU A 152 -5.97 -3.89 10.82
C GLU A 152 -6.98 -4.22 9.72
N ALA A 153 -6.52 -4.48 8.49
CA ALA A 153 -7.38 -4.87 7.38
C ALA A 153 -8.14 -6.18 7.64
N ARG A 154 -7.48 -7.18 8.23
CA ARG A 154 -8.14 -8.45 8.64
C ARG A 154 -9.22 -8.23 9.69
N ASN A 155 -8.98 -7.37 10.67
CA ASN A 155 -9.96 -7.02 11.69
C ASN A 155 -11.19 -6.35 11.06
N LEU A 156 -10.99 -5.40 10.15
CA LEU A 156 -12.08 -4.73 9.43
C LEU A 156 -12.89 -5.72 8.58
N LEU A 157 -12.25 -6.69 7.91
CA LEU A 157 -12.94 -7.74 7.18
C LEU A 157 -13.75 -8.65 8.12
N ALA A 158 -13.23 -8.96 9.31
CA ALA A 158 -13.96 -9.74 10.30
C ALA A 158 -15.22 -8.99 10.82
N GLU A 159 -15.13 -7.68 11.01
CA GLU A 159 -16.28 -6.83 11.36
C GLU A 159 -17.29 -6.72 10.21
N LEU A 160 -16.82 -6.65 8.97
CA LEU A 160 -17.67 -6.55 7.78
C LEU A 160 -18.39 -7.87 7.45
N ALA A 161 -17.77 -9.02 7.74
CA ALA A 161 -18.30 -10.33 7.35
C ALA A 161 -19.74 -10.63 7.85
N PRO A 162 -20.13 -10.34 9.11
CA PRO A 162 -21.50 -10.55 9.56
C PRO A 162 -22.52 -9.62 8.88
N ILE A 163 -22.10 -8.41 8.52
CA ILE A 163 -22.95 -7.45 7.81
C ILE A 163 -23.25 -7.96 6.39
N VAL A 164 -22.21 -8.46 5.70
CA VAL A 164 -22.34 -9.04 4.36
C VAL A 164 -23.21 -10.29 4.39
N ARG A 165 -23.05 -11.18 5.38
CA ARG A 165 -23.86 -12.41 5.52
C ARG A 165 -25.35 -12.12 5.75
N LYS A 166 -25.67 -11.02 6.43
CA LYS A 166 -27.06 -10.58 6.67
C LYS A 166 -27.61 -9.73 5.52
N ALA A 167 -26.81 -9.47 4.48
CA ALA A 167 -27.14 -8.54 3.39
C ALA A 167 -27.62 -7.15 3.86
N SER A 168 -27.15 -6.71 5.03
CA SER A 168 -27.53 -5.46 5.67
C SER A 168 -26.57 -4.33 5.24
N PHE A 169 -26.60 -3.99 3.96
CA PHE A 169 -25.77 -2.95 3.41
C PHE A 169 -26.31 -1.55 3.79
N GLY A 170 -25.47 -0.72 4.38
CA GLY A 170 -25.80 0.63 4.81
C GLY A 170 -24.56 1.40 5.22
N SER A 171 -24.73 2.57 5.82
CA SER A 171 -23.61 3.50 6.12
C SER A 171 -22.52 2.88 7.01
N GLU A 172 -22.84 1.88 7.83
CA GLU A 172 -21.86 1.16 8.64
C GLU A 172 -20.95 0.28 7.76
N ALA A 173 -21.53 -0.48 6.83
CA ALA A 173 -20.77 -1.27 5.85
C ALA A 173 -19.87 -0.36 4.99
N ASP A 174 -20.39 0.77 4.51
CA ASP A 174 -19.65 1.73 3.70
C ASP A 174 -18.49 2.36 4.46
N LYS A 175 -18.68 2.66 5.75
CA LYS A 175 -17.60 3.16 6.63
C LYS A 175 -16.50 2.13 6.84
N LEU A 176 -16.85 0.87 7.12
CA LEU A 176 -15.88 -0.22 7.29
C LEU A 176 -15.13 -0.49 5.99
N LEU A 177 -15.84 -0.56 4.87
CA LEU A 177 -15.25 -0.76 3.55
C LEU A 177 -14.32 0.42 3.17
N SER A 178 -14.72 1.65 3.46
CA SER A 178 -13.90 2.83 3.23
C SER A 178 -12.60 2.80 4.06
N LYS A 179 -12.67 2.35 5.32
CA LYS A 179 -11.47 2.16 6.16
C LYS A 179 -10.56 1.07 5.57
N TYR A 180 -11.12 -0.06 5.17
CA TYR A 180 -10.37 -1.15 4.55
C TYR A 180 -9.63 -0.69 3.29
N LEU A 181 -10.31 0.02 2.37
CA LEU A 181 -9.72 0.53 1.13
C LEU A 181 -8.64 1.62 1.34
N ARG A 182 -8.54 2.20 2.54
CA ARG A 182 -7.43 3.09 2.90
C ARG A 182 -6.16 2.34 3.30
N LEU A 183 -6.31 1.09 3.75
CA LEU A 183 -5.20 0.23 4.16
C LEU A 183 -4.69 -0.61 3.00
N ILE A 184 -5.61 -1.09 2.18
CA ILE A 184 -5.35 -1.96 1.01
C ILE A 184 -6.01 -1.30 -0.22
N PRO A 185 -5.39 -0.27 -0.77
CA PRO A 185 -5.96 0.49 -1.90
C PRO A 185 -5.81 -0.24 -3.23
#